data_a287b83002fd8aa79f5981659ee953d1
#
_entry.id   a287b83002fd8aa79f5981659ee953d1
#
_cell.length_a   1.000
_cell.length_b   1.000
_cell.length_c   1.000
_cell.angle_alpha   90.00
_cell.angle_beta   90.00
_cell.angle_gamma   90.00
#
_symmetry.space_group_name_H-M   'P 1'
#
loop_
_entity.id
_entity.type
_entity.pdbx_description
1 polymer ?
#
loop_
_entity_poly.entity_id
_entity_poly.type
_entity_poly.pdbx_seq_one_letter_code
_entity_poly.pdbx_strand_id
1 'polypeptide(L)'
;MPNLKLIKEPGFIYDLFYVFSLYFNMDYHIAHDLVSGKAETDTNFFKKTVQDFSPFSDDLLLFFRLKKNGRGFITSYYFTPYKDAFTTDYSFEFLLNQLSDHEQLIANLIDFYFPDLSSGDILKYKNSIVELGKLIDASDYEELIKRKLYSFFINPEPVIRKLIYELMSKKVLLEEYYEKNYAAILDVQNDMSFDLLKNDLCSFYKIDFLEKDCESIFVSVCLINKNCFNLMYCKETPVLLLGYDYKESIISYNAQKELPSLKEFGDVLTEQNRIDILDLMLEREEITIKDLERLLNFTGSTAYYHLTMMMRIRMVKTRNQGRTVLYSINEKYFDAISEILSKYSKKDQI
;
A
#
# COMPACT_ATOMS: atom_id res chain seq x y z
N MET A 1 19.93 -17.83 9.42
CA MET A 1 19.43 -16.46 9.24
C MET A 1 19.47 -16.13 7.75
N PRO A 2 18.42 -15.56 7.18
CA PRO A 2 18.45 -15.12 5.78
C PRO A 2 19.53 -14.07 5.55
N ASN A 3 20.14 -14.11 4.37
CA ASN A 3 21.12 -13.10 3.96
C ASN A 3 20.41 -11.84 3.50
N LEU A 4 20.82 -10.67 4.00
CA LEU A 4 20.37 -9.38 3.47
C LEU A 4 21.17 -9.06 2.21
N LYS A 5 20.45 -8.83 1.10
CA LYS A 5 21.04 -8.43 -0.18
C LYS A 5 20.49 -7.06 -0.58
N LEU A 6 21.40 -6.13 -0.76
CA LEU A 6 21.05 -4.79 -1.22
C LEU A 6 20.90 -4.75 -2.73
N ILE A 7 19.81 -4.16 -3.17
CA ILE A 7 19.52 -3.91 -4.58
C ILE A 7 19.01 -2.48 -4.75
N LYS A 8 19.41 -1.79 -5.82
CA LYS A 8 19.06 -0.39 -6.05
C LYS A 8 17.66 -0.24 -6.66
N GLU A 9 17.36 -1.06 -7.62
CA GLU A 9 16.28 -0.83 -8.59
C GLU A 9 14.88 -0.71 -7.99
N PRO A 10 14.40 -1.59 -7.11
CA PRO A 10 13.03 -1.49 -6.59
C PRO A 10 12.75 -0.17 -5.87
N GLY A 11 13.66 0.27 -5.00
CA GLY A 11 13.51 1.54 -4.27
C GLY A 11 13.60 2.74 -5.19
N PHE A 12 14.52 2.71 -6.16
CA PHE A 12 14.66 3.74 -7.17
C PHE A 12 13.38 3.89 -8.03
N ILE A 13 12.81 2.78 -8.51
CA ILE A 13 11.55 2.81 -9.29
C ILE A 13 10.38 3.24 -8.41
N TYR A 14 10.35 2.81 -7.16
CA TYR A 14 9.32 3.24 -6.22
C TYR A 14 9.37 4.75 -5.99
N ASP A 15 10.56 5.33 -5.78
CA ASP A 15 10.76 6.77 -5.66
C ASP A 15 10.38 7.52 -6.94
N LEU A 16 10.69 6.95 -8.12
CA LEU A 16 10.27 7.53 -9.38
C LEU A 16 8.74 7.68 -9.44
N PHE A 17 7.99 6.65 -9.07
CA PHE A 17 6.52 6.72 -9.02
C PHE A 17 6.03 7.65 -7.91
N TYR A 18 6.75 7.70 -6.79
CA TYR A 18 6.38 8.55 -5.67
C TYR A 18 6.49 10.04 -6.00
N VAL A 19 7.47 10.45 -6.80
CA VAL A 19 7.58 11.84 -7.31
C VAL A 19 6.32 12.26 -8.08
N PHE A 20 5.83 11.41 -8.98
CA PHE A 20 4.56 11.68 -9.67
C PHE A 20 3.37 11.64 -8.70
N SER A 21 3.38 10.70 -7.76
CA SER A 21 2.33 10.63 -6.75
C SER A 21 2.25 11.88 -5.89
N LEU A 22 3.38 12.47 -5.52
CA LEU A 22 3.43 13.75 -4.82
C LEU A 22 2.77 14.87 -5.62
N TYR A 23 3.01 14.93 -6.93
CA TYR A 23 2.38 15.94 -7.78
C TYR A 23 0.86 15.79 -7.86
N PHE A 24 0.37 14.58 -8.12
CA PHE A 24 -1.07 14.33 -8.32
C PHE A 24 -1.89 14.19 -7.03
N ASN A 25 -1.25 13.94 -5.88
CA ASN A 25 -1.93 13.61 -4.64
C ASN A 25 -1.29 14.31 -3.43
N MET A 26 -0.82 15.54 -3.59
CA MET A 26 -0.14 16.30 -2.53
C MET A 26 -0.94 16.32 -1.22
N ASP A 27 -2.24 16.63 -1.31
CA ASP A 27 -3.12 16.70 -0.12
C ASP A 27 -3.23 15.35 0.60
N TYR A 28 -3.23 14.25 -0.15
CA TYR A 28 -3.24 12.91 0.43
C TYR A 28 -1.95 12.64 1.22
N HIS A 29 -0.79 12.97 0.65
CA HIS A 29 0.50 12.76 1.31
C HIS A 29 0.64 13.65 2.54
N ILE A 30 0.27 14.94 2.43
CA ILE A 30 0.26 15.86 3.58
C ILE A 30 -0.64 15.34 4.70
N ALA A 31 -1.85 14.89 4.38
CA ALA A 31 -2.78 14.36 5.38
C ALA A 31 -2.24 13.10 6.07
N HIS A 32 -1.51 12.24 5.35
CA HIS A 32 -0.88 11.05 5.92
C HIS A 32 0.32 11.40 6.82
N ASP A 33 1.09 12.43 6.45
CA ASP A 33 2.24 12.88 7.24
C ASP A 33 1.83 13.75 8.45
N LEU A 34 0.71 14.48 8.35
CA LEU A 34 0.11 15.16 9.50
C LEU A 34 -0.16 14.18 10.64
N VAL A 35 -0.53 12.96 10.30
CA VAL A 35 -0.71 11.87 11.28
C VAL A 35 0.62 11.48 11.93
N SER A 36 1.77 11.69 11.28
CA SER A 36 3.10 11.39 11.83
C SER A 36 3.70 12.47 12.74
N GLY A 37 3.01 13.61 12.91
CA GLY A 37 3.47 14.72 13.77
C GLY A 37 4.58 15.60 13.16
N LYS A 38 4.95 15.40 11.90
CA LYS A 38 6.03 16.12 11.18
C LYS A 38 5.54 17.05 10.06
N ALA A 39 4.27 17.41 10.07
CA ALA A 39 3.53 18.03 8.97
C ALA A 39 4.21 19.20 8.26
N GLU A 40 4.92 20.07 8.97
CA GLU A 40 5.42 21.33 8.39
C GLU A 40 6.71 21.11 7.60
N THR A 41 7.63 20.32 8.11
CA THR A 41 8.90 19.97 7.45
C THR A 41 8.69 19.10 6.21
N ASP A 42 7.75 18.17 6.29
CA ASP A 42 7.48 17.25 5.19
C ASP A 42 6.70 17.93 4.06
N THR A 43 5.77 18.84 4.38
CA THR A 43 5.08 19.65 3.37
C THR A 43 6.05 20.48 2.52
N ASN A 44 7.05 21.10 3.14
CA ASN A 44 8.07 21.88 2.43
C ASN A 44 8.97 20.98 1.58
N PHE A 45 9.33 19.81 2.09
CA PHE A 45 10.08 18.80 1.33
C PHE A 45 9.29 18.32 0.10
N PHE A 46 8.00 18.00 0.24
CA PHE A 46 7.15 17.57 -0.88
C PHE A 46 7.01 18.65 -1.96
N LYS A 47 6.74 19.89 -1.56
CA LYS A 47 6.64 21.03 -2.49
C LYS A 47 7.95 21.24 -3.25
N LYS A 48 9.09 21.19 -2.55
CA LYS A 48 10.40 21.30 -3.16
C LYS A 48 10.67 20.14 -4.12
N THR A 49 10.39 18.91 -3.71
CA THR A 49 10.56 17.74 -4.58
C THR A 49 9.74 17.88 -5.86
N VAL A 50 8.46 18.25 -5.77
CA VAL A 50 7.63 18.48 -6.96
C VAL A 50 8.22 19.60 -7.83
N GLN A 51 8.75 20.67 -7.25
CA GLN A 51 9.39 21.74 -7.99
C GLN A 51 10.66 21.28 -8.71
N ASP A 52 11.53 20.54 -8.01
CA ASP A 52 12.80 20.05 -8.55
C ASP A 52 12.60 19.05 -9.72
N PHE A 53 11.49 18.33 -9.72
CA PHE A 53 11.13 17.37 -10.78
C PHE A 53 10.14 17.93 -11.82
N SER A 54 9.70 19.18 -11.72
CA SER A 54 8.79 19.77 -12.71
C SER A 54 9.45 19.92 -14.10
N PRO A 55 8.64 20.01 -15.20
CA PRO A 55 7.18 19.98 -15.26
C PRO A 55 6.59 18.57 -15.26
N PHE A 56 5.28 18.45 -14.96
CA PHE A 56 4.50 17.22 -15.06
C PHE A 56 3.32 17.42 -16.00
N SER A 57 2.90 16.36 -16.68
CA SER A 57 1.73 16.39 -17.55
C SER A 57 0.48 15.88 -16.84
N ASP A 58 -0.58 16.68 -16.84
CA ASP A 58 -1.89 16.29 -16.30
C ASP A 58 -2.54 15.12 -17.04
N ASP A 59 -2.03 14.76 -18.23
CA ASP A 59 -2.53 13.59 -18.98
C ASP A 59 -2.18 12.29 -18.27
N LEU A 60 -1.21 12.29 -17.37
CA LEU A 60 -0.76 11.13 -16.62
C LEU A 60 -1.55 10.87 -15.33
N LEU A 61 -2.57 11.68 -15.04
CA LEU A 61 -3.38 11.56 -13.83
C LEU A 61 -3.87 10.14 -13.58
N LEU A 62 -4.34 9.43 -14.59
CA LEU A 62 -4.88 8.07 -14.47
C LEU A 62 -3.88 7.05 -13.93
N PHE A 63 -2.59 7.25 -14.22
CA PHE A 63 -1.55 6.33 -13.81
C PHE A 63 -1.11 6.53 -12.36
N PHE A 64 -1.20 7.76 -11.84
CA PHE A 64 -0.63 8.15 -10.55
C PHE A 64 -1.65 8.59 -9.50
N ARG A 65 -2.93 8.81 -9.88
CA ARG A 65 -3.99 9.14 -8.91
C ARG A 65 -4.15 8.00 -7.90
N LEU A 66 -4.13 8.34 -6.61
CA LEU A 66 -4.39 7.38 -5.55
C LEU A 66 -5.89 7.20 -5.34
N LYS A 67 -6.32 5.95 -5.13
CA LYS A 67 -7.64 5.64 -4.58
C LYS A 67 -7.68 6.02 -3.09
N LYS A 68 -8.88 6.05 -2.50
CA LYS A 68 -9.09 6.34 -1.06
C LYS A 68 -8.27 5.44 -0.13
N ASN A 69 -7.92 4.23 -0.57
CA ASN A 69 -7.09 3.27 0.18
C ASN A 69 -5.58 3.45 -0.06
N GLY A 70 -5.15 4.52 -0.74
CA GLY A 70 -3.75 4.82 -1.03
C GLY A 70 -3.12 4.04 -2.18
N ARG A 71 -3.88 3.23 -2.91
CA ARG A 71 -3.36 2.46 -4.05
C ARG A 71 -3.34 3.32 -5.32
N GLY A 72 -2.19 3.37 -5.99
CA GLY A 72 -2.02 3.94 -7.33
C GLY A 72 -1.92 2.85 -8.38
N PHE A 73 -2.41 3.13 -9.61
CA PHE A 73 -2.38 2.15 -10.70
C PHE A 73 -0.96 1.72 -11.03
N ILE A 74 -0.07 2.64 -11.37
CA ILE A 74 1.26 2.30 -11.87
C ILE A 74 2.10 1.52 -10.84
N THR A 75 1.99 1.88 -9.56
CA THR A 75 2.69 1.18 -8.48
C THR A 75 2.16 -0.24 -8.34
N SER A 76 0.84 -0.42 -8.37
CA SER A 76 0.23 -1.75 -8.33
C SER A 76 0.57 -2.57 -9.57
N TYR A 77 0.56 -1.95 -10.76
CA TYR A 77 0.86 -2.60 -12.02
C TYR A 77 2.30 -3.14 -12.06
N TYR A 78 3.27 -2.36 -11.60
CA TYR A 78 4.68 -2.74 -11.64
C TYR A 78 5.07 -3.71 -10.50
N PHE A 79 4.62 -3.43 -9.27
CA PHE A 79 5.04 -4.19 -8.09
C PHE A 79 4.12 -5.37 -7.74
N THR A 80 2.95 -5.47 -8.35
CA THR A 80 2.02 -6.59 -8.15
C THR A 80 1.64 -7.18 -9.53
N PRO A 81 2.60 -7.67 -10.30
CA PRO A 81 2.29 -8.21 -11.62
C PRO A 81 1.34 -9.40 -11.50
N TYR A 82 0.39 -9.44 -12.42
CA TYR A 82 -0.64 -10.47 -12.50
C TYR A 82 -0.05 -11.88 -12.55
N LYS A 83 -0.56 -12.71 -11.72
CA LYS A 83 -0.51 -14.14 -11.40
C LYS A 83 0.61 -15.03 -11.96
N ASP A 84 1.17 -14.81 -13.16
CA ASP A 84 2.06 -15.78 -13.79
C ASP A 84 3.41 -15.23 -14.28
N ALA A 85 3.61 -13.91 -14.26
CA ALA A 85 4.81 -13.27 -14.79
C ALA A 85 5.70 -12.68 -13.67
N PHE A 86 5.98 -13.46 -12.64
CA PHE A 86 6.93 -13.03 -11.62
C PHE A 86 8.34 -13.03 -12.20
N THR A 87 8.81 -11.87 -12.56
CA THR A 87 10.23 -11.71 -12.83
C THR A 87 10.92 -11.22 -11.55
N THR A 88 12.16 -11.62 -11.35
CA THR A 88 13.06 -11.04 -10.34
C THR A 88 13.68 -9.75 -10.83
N ASP A 89 13.29 -9.29 -12.02
CA ASP A 89 13.81 -8.12 -12.66
C ASP A 89 12.94 -6.90 -12.33
N TYR A 90 13.45 -6.06 -11.45
CA TYR A 90 12.86 -4.76 -11.12
C TYR A 90 13.59 -3.62 -11.85
N SER A 91 14.19 -3.92 -13.01
CA SER A 91 14.90 -2.91 -13.80
C SER A 91 13.93 -1.90 -14.44
N PHE A 92 14.47 -0.72 -14.73
CA PHE A 92 13.73 0.28 -15.49
C PHE A 92 13.40 -0.21 -16.93
N GLU A 93 14.26 -1.05 -17.50
CA GLU A 93 14.02 -1.69 -18.81
C GLU A 93 12.79 -2.62 -18.76
N PHE A 94 12.67 -3.41 -17.68
CA PHE A 94 11.48 -4.24 -17.45
C PHE A 94 10.21 -3.39 -17.38
N LEU A 95 10.23 -2.26 -16.65
CA LEU A 95 9.13 -1.32 -16.62
C LEU A 95 8.74 -0.84 -18.02
N LEU A 96 9.71 -0.42 -18.84
CA LEU A 96 9.45 0.05 -20.20
C LEU A 96 8.84 -1.05 -21.07
N ASN A 97 9.32 -2.28 -20.93
CA ASN A 97 8.79 -3.43 -21.66
C ASN A 97 7.33 -3.71 -21.28
N GLN A 98 7.00 -3.65 -19.97
CA GLN A 98 5.62 -3.78 -19.51
C GLN A 98 4.70 -2.68 -20.07
N LEU A 99 5.17 -1.42 -20.07
CA LEU A 99 4.40 -0.29 -20.62
C LEU A 99 4.23 -0.35 -22.14
N SER A 100 5.11 -1.07 -22.83
CA SER A 100 5.03 -1.28 -24.28
C SER A 100 4.01 -2.34 -24.68
N ASP A 101 3.57 -3.19 -23.76
CA ASP A 101 2.40 -4.08 -23.96
C ASP A 101 1.10 -3.29 -23.73
N HIS A 102 0.71 -2.50 -24.73
CA HIS A 102 -0.45 -1.63 -24.65
C HIS A 102 -1.74 -2.40 -24.37
N GLU A 103 -1.87 -3.62 -24.88
CA GLU A 103 -3.06 -4.44 -24.70
C GLU A 103 -3.22 -4.87 -23.24
N GLN A 104 -2.12 -5.32 -22.63
CA GLN A 104 -2.12 -5.72 -21.24
C GLN A 104 -2.28 -4.50 -20.30
N LEU A 105 -1.63 -3.39 -20.64
CA LEU A 105 -1.74 -2.14 -19.89
C LEU A 105 -3.20 -1.64 -19.85
N ILE A 106 -3.90 -1.64 -20.99
CA ILE A 106 -5.31 -1.26 -21.08
C ILE A 106 -6.19 -2.18 -20.24
N ALA A 107 -6.01 -3.50 -20.35
CA ALA A 107 -6.77 -4.47 -19.59
C ALA A 107 -6.59 -4.27 -18.08
N ASN A 108 -5.37 -4.07 -17.63
CA ASN A 108 -5.06 -3.82 -16.21
C ASN A 108 -5.60 -2.47 -15.73
N LEU A 109 -5.64 -1.45 -16.59
CA LEU A 109 -6.23 -0.16 -16.21
C LEU A 109 -7.75 -0.27 -16.05
N ILE A 110 -8.43 -1.04 -16.91
CA ILE A 110 -9.85 -1.36 -16.74
C ILE A 110 -10.08 -2.07 -15.41
N ASP A 111 -9.33 -3.13 -15.12
CA ASP A 111 -9.43 -3.88 -13.87
C ASP A 111 -9.16 -2.99 -12.63
N PHE A 112 -8.17 -2.11 -12.71
CA PHE A 112 -7.87 -1.19 -11.63
C PHE A 112 -9.01 -0.21 -11.35
N TYR A 113 -9.59 0.39 -12.37
CA TYR A 113 -10.69 1.34 -12.19
C TYR A 113 -12.02 0.65 -11.91
N PHE A 114 -12.24 -0.57 -12.39
CA PHE A 114 -13.47 -1.35 -12.27
C PHE A 114 -13.19 -2.75 -11.71
N PRO A 115 -12.83 -2.85 -10.42
CA PRO A 115 -12.29 -4.08 -9.83
C PRO A 115 -13.32 -5.21 -9.66
N ASP A 116 -14.61 -4.92 -9.83
CA ASP A 116 -15.69 -5.90 -9.69
C ASP A 116 -15.98 -6.66 -11.00
N LEU A 117 -15.23 -6.37 -12.06
CA LEU A 117 -15.40 -7.03 -13.35
C LEU A 117 -14.75 -8.42 -13.37
N SER A 118 -15.43 -9.36 -14.03
CA SER A 118 -14.81 -10.64 -14.35
C SER A 118 -13.77 -10.51 -15.48
N SER A 119 -12.87 -11.48 -15.62
CA SER A 119 -11.90 -11.47 -16.73
C SER A 119 -12.58 -11.47 -18.12
N GLY A 120 -13.77 -12.10 -18.23
CA GLY A 120 -14.57 -12.06 -19.46
C GLY A 120 -15.15 -10.68 -19.75
N ASP A 121 -15.58 -9.96 -18.70
CA ASP A 121 -16.06 -8.58 -18.84
C ASP A 121 -14.94 -7.63 -19.24
N ILE A 122 -13.77 -7.75 -18.64
CA ILE A 122 -12.59 -6.93 -19.00
C ILE A 122 -12.29 -7.09 -20.50
N LEU A 123 -12.29 -8.31 -21.02
CA LEU A 123 -12.08 -8.56 -22.45
C LEU A 123 -13.18 -7.93 -23.32
N LYS A 124 -14.44 -8.01 -22.89
CA LYS A 124 -15.58 -7.38 -23.57
C LYS A 124 -15.39 -5.86 -23.63
N TYR A 125 -15.11 -5.22 -22.51
CA TYR A 125 -14.93 -3.78 -22.42
C TYR A 125 -13.71 -3.27 -23.18
N LYS A 126 -12.60 -4.02 -23.14
CA LYS A 126 -11.40 -3.72 -23.93
C LYS A 126 -11.72 -3.66 -25.45
N ASN A 127 -12.61 -4.52 -25.93
CA ASN A 127 -12.95 -4.64 -27.34
C ASN A 127 -14.13 -3.73 -27.79
N SER A 128 -14.77 -3.02 -26.87
CA SER A 128 -15.93 -2.17 -27.17
C SER A 128 -15.89 -0.85 -26.41
N ILE A 129 -15.42 0.19 -27.11
CA ILE A 129 -15.40 1.56 -26.54
C ILE A 129 -16.81 2.05 -26.14
N VAL A 130 -17.85 1.59 -26.81
CA VAL A 130 -19.24 1.97 -26.50
C VAL A 130 -19.68 1.37 -25.17
N GLU A 131 -19.40 0.07 -24.95
CA GLU A 131 -19.73 -0.58 -23.69
C GLU A 131 -18.89 -0.05 -22.54
N LEU A 132 -17.60 0.18 -22.79
CA LEU A 132 -16.71 0.81 -21.81
C LEU A 132 -17.18 2.23 -21.46
N GLY A 133 -17.66 2.99 -22.45
CA GLY A 133 -18.25 4.32 -22.22
C GLY A 133 -19.43 4.28 -21.27
N LYS A 134 -20.37 3.35 -21.48
CA LYS A 134 -21.52 3.17 -20.56
C LYS A 134 -21.06 2.84 -19.13
N LEU A 135 -20.01 2.03 -18.99
CA LEU A 135 -19.44 1.68 -17.69
C LEU A 135 -18.82 2.91 -17.01
N ILE A 136 -18.08 3.73 -17.76
CA ILE A 136 -17.49 4.98 -17.25
C ILE A 136 -18.59 5.93 -16.80
N ASP A 137 -19.66 6.13 -17.60
CA ASP A 137 -20.77 7.01 -17.27
C ASP A 137 -21.50 6.57 -16.00
N ALA A 138 -21.71 5.26 -15.85
CA ALA A 138 -22.39 4.69 -14.69
C ALA A 138 -21.53 4.70 -13.40
N SER A 139 -20.24 4.99 -13.50
CA SER A 139 -19.35 5.02 -12.33
C SER A 139 -19.51 6.27 -11.48
N ASP A 140 -19.17 6.16 -10.20
CA ASP A 140 -19.14 7.27 -9.23
C ASP A 140 -17.88 8.14 -9.29
N TYR A 141 -17.09 8.01 -10.37
CA TYR A 141 -15.88 8.82 -10.52
C TYR A 141 -16.20 10.29 -10.80
N GLU A 142 -15.32 11.17 -10.31
CA GLU A 142 -15.36 12.60 -10.65
C GLU A 142 -15.30 12.81 -12.16
N GLU A 143 -15.96 13.85 -12.67
CA GLU A 143 -16.01 14.18 -14.10
C GLU A 143 -14.65 14.32 -14.77
N LEU A 144 -13.64 14.81 -14.02
CA LEU A 144 -12.27 14.88 -14.51
C LEU A 144 -11.71 13.48 -14.82
N ILE A 145 -11.91 12.53 -13.91
CA ILE A 145 -11.46 11.14 -14.10
C ILE A 145 -12.20 10.49 -15.26
N LYS A 146 -13.52 10.64 -15.34
CA LYS A 146 -14.32 10.12 -16.46
C LYS A 146 -13.78 10.61 -17.80
N ARG A 147 -13.57 11.93 -17.93
CA ARG A 147 -13.02 12.52 -19.17
C ARG A 147 -11.63 11.99 -19.52
N LYS A 148 -10.75 11.81 -18.53
CA LYS A 148 -9.42 11.24 -18.74
C LYS A 148 -9.50 9.77 -19.16
N LEU A 149 -10.39 8.97 -18.56
CA LEU A 149 -10.65 7.58 -18.97
C LEU A 149 -11.13 7.51 -20.42
N TYR A 150 -12.12 8.33 -20.80
CA TYR A 150 -12.57 8.42 -22.18
C TYR A 150 -11.44 8.77 -23.14
N SER A 151 -10.70 9.84 -22.84
CA SER A 151 -9.59 10.29 -23.68
C SER A 151 -8.55 9.20 -23.88
N PHE A 152 -8.19 8.51 -22.80
CA PHE A 152 -7.22 7.42 -22.84
C PHE A 152 -7.72 6.23 -23.67
N PHE A 153 -8.92 5.73 -23.40
CA PHE A 153 -9.42 4.54 -24.08
C PHE A 153 -9.77 4.76 -25.56
N ILE A 154 -10.08 5.98 -25.98
CA ILE A 154 -10.26 6.33 -27.39
C ILE A 154 -8.92 6.30 -28.14
N ASN A 155 -7.86 6.83 -27.53
CA ASN A 155 -6.54 6.90 -28.14
C ASN A 155 -5.43 6.77 -27.09
N PRO A 156 -5.09 5.54 -26.66
CA PRO A 156 -4.14 5.32 -25.57
C PRO A 156 -2.69 5.66 -25.93
N GLU A 157 -2.32 5.48 -27.20
CA GLU A 157 -0.92 5.51 -27.63
C GLU A 157 -0.19 6.85 -27.35
N PRO A 158 -0.75 8.03 -27.61
CA PRO A 158 -0.11 9.30 -27.27
C PRO A 158 0.13 9.46 -25.77
N VAL A 159 -0.80 9.00 -24.95
CA VAL A 159 -0.70 9.10 -23.49
C VAL A 159 0.36 8.14 -22.94
N ILE A 160 0.43 6.91 -23.47
CA ILE A 160 1.46 5.93 -23.12
C ILE A 160 2.84 6.42 -23.52
N ARG A 161 3.00 6.93 -24.75
CA ARG A 161 4.27 7.53 -25.19
C ARG A 161 4.72 8.68 -24.27
N LYS A 162 3.76 9.51 -23.85
CA LYS A 162 4.01 10.61 -22.93
C LYS A 162 4.43 10.10 -21.56
N LEU A 163 3.77 9.05 -21.05
CA LEU A 163 4.15 8.39 -19.79
C LEU A 163 5.60 7.90 -19.86
N ILE A 164 5.95 7.15 -20.89
CA ILE A 164 7.32 6.64 -21.08
C ILE A 164 8.33 7.79 -21.15
N TYR A 165 8.04 8.83 -21.93
CA TYR A 165 8.92 9.99 -22.06
C TYR A 165 9.14 10.69 -20.71
N GLU A 166 8.07 10.94 -19.95
CA GLU A 166 8.18 11.58 -18.65
C GLU A 166 8.90 10.71 -17.60
N LEU A 167 8.65 9.40 -17.60
CA LEU A 167 9.39 8.47 -16.74
C LEU A 167 10.89 8.49 -17.06
N MET A 168 11.26 8.48 -18.33
CA MET A 168 12.67 8.58 -18.75
C MET A 168 13.31 9.91 -18.35
N SER A 169 12.59 11.01 -18.52
CA SER A 169 13.07 12.35 -18.12
C SER A 169 13.30 12.44 -16.62
N LYS A 170 12.32 11.98 -15.81
CA LYS A 170 12.42 12.03 -14.34
C LYS A 170 13.45 11.04 -13.80
N LYS A 171 13.66 9.91 -14.50
CA LYS A 171 14.73 8.96 -14.17
C LYS A 171 16.10 9.64 -14.11
N VAL A 172 16.43 10.47 -15.11
CA VAL A 172 17.72 11.18 -15.15
C VAL A 172 17.87 12.10 -13.93
N LEU A 173 16.84 12.88 -13.62
CA LEU A 173 16.86 13.77 -12.44
C LEU A 173 16.97 12.97 -11.13
N LEU A 174 16.31 11.82 -11.06
CA LEU A 174 16.37 10.96 -9.89
C LEU A 174 17.74 10.29 -9.74
N GLU A 175 18.40 9.90 -10.82
CA GLU A 175 19.78 9.39 -10.80
C GLU A 175 20.73 10.41 -10.20
N GLU A 176 20.66 11.68 -10.63
CA GLU A 176 21.45 12.76 -10.04
C GLU A 176 21.13 12.98 -8.56
N TYR A 177 19.86 12.86 -8.17
CA TYR A 177 19.45 12.97 -6.78
C TYR A 177 20.03 11.87 -5.92
N TYR A 178 20.00 10.62 -6.41
CA TYR A 178 20.56 9.45 -5.75
C TYR A 178 22.07 9.54 -5.60
N GLU A 179 22.78 10.03 -6.62
CA GLU A 179 24.24 10.26 -6.55
C GLU A 179 24.61 11.29 -5.49
N LYS A 180 23.88 12.41 -5.44
CA LYS A 180 24.11 13.48 -4.45
C LYS A 180 23.82 13.04 -3.01
N ASN A 181 22.91 12.09 -2.82
CA ASN A 181 22.47 11.62 -1.50
C ASN A 181 22.92 10.20 -1.18
N TYR A 182 23.94 9.68 -1.87
CA TYR A 182 24.40 8.31 -1.72
C TYR A 182 24.83 7.97 -0.28
N ALA A 183 25.34 8.94 0.48
CA ALA A 183 25.71 8.78 1.87
C ALA A 183 24.53 8.28 2.74
N ALA A 184 23.31 8.78 2.51
CA ALA A 184 22.13 8.31 3.24
C ALA A 184 21.81 6.83 2.97
N ILE A 185 22.08 6.34 1.76
CA ILE A 185 21.97 4.90 1.44
C ILE A 185 22.99 4.09 2.25
N LEU A 186 24.23 4.56 2.31
CA LEU A 186 25.29 3.89 3.08
C LEU A 186 24.97 3.87 4.58
N ASP A 187 24.40 4.94 5.12
CA ASP A 187 24.01 5.00 6.53
C ASP A 187 22.93 3.95 6.85
N VAL A 188 21.89 3.85 6.02
CA VAL A 188 20.89 2.78 6.17
C VAL A 188 21.51 1.40 6.07
N GLN A 189 22.45 1.20 5.14
CA GLN A 189 23.16 -0.07 4.96
C GLN A 189 23.98 -0.47 6.18
N ASN A 190 24.72 0.48 6.75
CA ASN A 190 25.59 0.24 7.91
C ASN A 190 24.80 -0.05 9.19
N ASP A 191 23.63 0.56 9.32
CA ASP A 191 22.73 0.38 10.46
C ASP A 191 21.86 -0.87 10.37
N MET A 192 21.86 -1.56 9.22
CA MET A 192 21.03 -2.72 9.00
C MET A 192 21.61 -3.99 9.60
N SER A 193 20.83 -4.65 10.46
CA SER A 193 21.02 -6.04 10.81
C SER A 193 19.71 -6.81 10.62
N PHE A 194 19.83 -8.11 10.37
CA PHE A 194 18.67 -8.98 10.23
C PHE A 194 17.77 -8.96 11.47
N ASP A 195 18.35 -8.99 12.65
CA ASP A 195 17.61 -9.01 13.92
C ASP A 195 16.83 -7.71 14.15
N LEU A 196 17.41 -6.55 13.81
CA LEU A 196 16.74 -5.27 13.88
C LEU A 196 15.57 -5.23 12.88
N LEU A 197 15.80 -5.60 11.62
CA LEU A 197 14.75 -5.65 10.61
C LEU A 197 13.65 -6.63 10.95
N LYS A 198 13.97 -7.80 11.50
CA LYS A 198 12.98 -8.77 11.98
C LYS A 198 12.10 -8.15 13.06
N ASN A 199 12.69 -7.51 14.05
CA ASN A 199 11.95 -6.85 15.14
C ASN A 199 11.06 -5.72 14.59
N ASP A 200 11.57 -4.89 13.68
CA ASP A 200 10.83 -3.81 13.05
C ASP A 200 9.66 -4.34 12.21
N LEU A 201 9.88 -5.38 11.41
CA LEU A 201 8.85 -6.04 10.62
C LEU A 201 7.76 -6.66 11.51
N CYS A 202 8.15 -7.41 12.52
CA CYS A 202 7.19 -8.01 13.47
C CYS A 202 6.43 -6.92 14.23
N SER A 203 7.10 -5.82 14.63
CA SER A 203 6.46 -4.68 15.30
C SER A 203 5.45 -3.98 14.39
N PHE A 204 5.81 -3.73 13.14
CA PHE A 204 4.99 -2.96 12.19
C PHE A 204 3.85 -3.79 11.58
N TYR A 205 4.16 -4.96 11.01
CA TYR A 205 3.18 -5.79 10.33
C TYR A 205 2.45 -6.77 11.24
N LYS A 206 2.95 -6.97 12.49
CA LYS A 206 2.40 -7.93 13.46
C LYS A 206 2.37 -9.39 12.95
N ILE A 207 3.23 -9.72 12.01
CA ILE A 207 3.34 -11.03 11.42
C ILE A 207 4.79 -11.49 11.55
N ASP A 208 4.99 -12.72 11.97
CA ASP A 208 6.30 -13.37 11.99
C ASP A 208 6.58 -13.93 10.58
N PHE A 209 7.04 -13.05 9.68
CA PHE A 209 7.21 -13.37 8.28
C PHE A 209 8.37 -14.30 7.98
N LEU A 210 9.36 -14.34 8.88
CA LEU A 210 10.71 -14.69 8.48
C LEU A 210 11.17 -16.05 9.02
N GLU A 211 10.32 -16.81 9.70
CA GLU A 211 10.74 -18.06 10.31
C GLU A 211 10.77 -19.29 9.38
N LYS A 212 10.22 -19.22 8.18
CA LYS A 212 10.14 -20.37 7.30
C LYS A 212 10.54 -20.03 5.88
N ASP A 213 11.64 -20.56 5.43
CA ASP A 213 12.00 -20.78 4.03
C ASP A 213 12.56 -19.61 3.22
N CYS A 214 13.01 -18.53 3.86
CA CYS A 214 13.63 -17.43 3.13
C CYS A 214 15.17 -17.48 3.24
N GLU A 215 15.86 -17.85 2.16
CA GLU A 215 17.34 -17.84 2.11
C GLU A 215 17.93 -16.42 2.07
N SER A 216 17.19 -15.49 1.51
CA SER A 216 17.62 -14.10 1.32
C SER A 216 16.44 -13.13 1.37
N ILE A 217 16.69 -11.92 1.91
CA ILE A 217 15.80 -10.77 1.82
C ILE A 217 16.50 -9.72 0.98
N PHE A 218 15.85 -9.27 -0.09
CA PHE A 218 16.33 -8.10 -0.82
C PHE A 218 15.88 -6.82 -0.12
N VAL A 219 16.79 -5.88 0.02
CA VAL A 219 16.52 -4.57 0.62
C VAL A 219 16.88 -3.50 -0.39
N SER A 220 15.96 -2.55 -0.55
CA SER A 220 16.17 -1.42 -1.45
C SER A 220 15.82 -0.11 -0.75
N VAL A 221 16.72 0.87 -0.83
CA VAL A 221 16.56 2.14 -0.11
C VAL A 221 15.85 3.16 -0.99
N CYS A 222 14.83 3.83 -0.42
CA CYS A 222 14.13 4.94 -1.00
C CYS A 222 14.68 6.25 -0.43
N LEU A 223 14.98 7.23 -1.28
CA LEU A 223 15.51 8.54 -0.89
C LEU A 223 14.45 9.65 -0.94
N ILE A 224 13.47 9.54 -1.84
CA ILE A 224 12.38 10.51 -1.93
C ILE A 224 11.27 10.15 -0.93
N ASN A 225 10.82 8.90 -0.93
CA ASN A 225 9.91 8.41 0.11
C ASN A 225 10.72 8.00 1.35
N LYS A 226 11.24 9.00 2.06
CA LYS A 226 12.15 8.81 3.21
C LYS A 226 11.55 8.01 4.36
N ASN A 227 10.23 7.98 4.46
CA ASN A 227 9.47 7.27 5.48
C ASN A 227 8.97 5.90 5.01
N CYS A 228 9.38 5.45 3.83
CA CYS A 228 8.94 4.18 3.27
C CYS A 228 9.32 3.01 4.18
N PHE A 229 8.35 2.18 4.48
CA PHE A 229 8.54 0.87 5.10
C PHE A 229 7.53 -0.09 4.47
N ASN A 230 7.92 -0.73 3.37
CA ASN A 230 7.03 -1.56 2.57
C ASN A 230 7.66 -2.91 2.25
N LEU A 231 6.94 -3.99 2.58
CA LEU A 231 7.33 -5.35 2.27
C LEU A 231 6.52 -5.85 1.07
N MET A 232 7.23 -6.31 0.07
CA MET A 232 6.67 -6.95 -1.12
C MET A 232 7.27 -8.33 -1.30
N TYR A 233 6.62 -9.16 -2.09
CA TYR A 233 7.13 -10.47 -2.45
C TYR A 233 7.31 -10.56 -3.95
N CYS A 234 8.48 -11.00 -4.37
CA CYS A 234 8.77 -11.40 -5.73
C CYS A 234 8.90 -12.93 -5.76
N LYS A 235 7.88 -13.62 -6.25
CA LYS A 235 7.72 -15.06 -6.05
C LYS A 235 7.72 -15.35 -4.53
N GLU A 236 8.74 -16.08 -4.07
CA GLU A 236 8.90 -16.44 -2.67
C GLU A 236 9.96 -15.56 -1.97
N THR A 237 10.58 -14.63 -2.71
CA THR A 237 11.64 -13.79 -2.17
C THR A 237 11.07 -12.46 -1.69
N PRO A 238 11.22 -12.11 -0.41
CA PRO A 238 10.79 -10.83 0.12
C PRO A 238 11.70 -9.70 -0.36
N VAL A 239 11.08 -8.59 -0.75
CA VAL A 239 11.74 -7.33 -1.10
C VAL A 239 11.24 -6.26 -0.16
N LEU A 240 12.13 -5.69 0.61
CA LEU A 240 11.85 -4.66 1.58
C LEU A 240 12.30 -3.29 1.03
N LEU A 241 11.36 -2.37 0.90
CA LEU A 241 11.64 -0.97 0.58
C LEU A 241 11.78 -0.18 1.87
N LEU A 242 12.92 0.46 2.06
CA LEU A 242 13.22 1.27 3.24
C LEU A 242 13.53 2.71 2.84
N GLY A 243 12.78 3.66 3.38
CA GLY A 243 13.20 5.06 3.40
C GLY A 243 14.33 5.27 4.41
N TYR A 244 15.18 6.27 4.23
CA TYR A 244 16.29 6.50 5.16
C TYR A 244 15.84 6.92 6.57
N ASP A 245 14.59 7.41 6.72
CA ASP A 245 13.96 7.76 8.01
C ASP A 245 12.93 6.71 8.47
N TYR A 246 12.94 5.49 7.93
CA TYR A 246 11.91 4.47 8.18
C TYR A 246 11.70 4.13 9.66
N LYS A 247 12.77 4.18 10.47
CA LYS A 247 12.69 3.91 11.92
C LYS A 247 11.76 4.89 12.64
N GLU A 248 11.82 6.16 12.28
CA GLU A 248 10.92 7.17 12.83
C GLU A 248 9.46 6.93 12.42
N SER A 249 9.24 6.42 11.21
CA SER A 249 7.90 6.03 10.75
C SER A 249 7.34 4.87 11.57
N ILE A 250 8.16 3.88 11.91
CA ILE A 250 7.75 2.77 12.78
C ILE A 250 7.42 3.26 14.18
N ILE A 251 8.24 4.12 14.75
CA ILE A 251 8.00 4.71 16.08
C ILE A 251 6.71 5.52 16.06
N SER A 252 6.55 6.43 15.09
CA SER A 252 5.35 7.26 14.96
C SER A 252 4.09 6.40 14.74
N TYR A 253 4.18 5.40 13.87
CA TYR A 253 3.09 4.45 13.63
C TYR A 253 2.71 3.69 14.89
N ASN A 254 3.67 3.22 15.67
CA ASN A 254 3.41 2.52 16.91
C ASN A 254 2.83 3.45 17.97
N ALA A 255 3.37 4.66 18.13
CA ALA A 255 2.86 5.66 19.09
C ALA A 255 1.42 6.10 18.77
N GLN A 256 1.10 6.32 17.49
CA GLN A 256 -0.26 6.69 17.09
C GLN A 256 -1.26 5.56 17.28
N LYS A 257 -0.82 4.32 17.12
CA LYS A 257 -1.67 3.14 17.35
C LYS A 257 -1.82 2.76 18.83
N GLU A 258 -1.15 3.44 19.75
CA GLU A 258 -1.44 3.30 21.18
C GLU A 258 -2.80 3.90 21.54
N LEU A 259 -3.27 4.90 20.77
CA LEU A 259 -4.62 5.46 20.96
C LEU A 259 -5.53 4.99 19.81
N PRO A 260 -6.52 4.14 20.12
CA PRO A 260 -7.46 3.69 19.10
C PRO A 260 -8.34 4.85 18.60
N SER A 261 -8.62 4.85 17.30
CA SER A 261 -9.53 5.82 16.68
C SER A 261 -10.97 5.39 16.89
N LEU A 262 -11.80 6.25 17.52
CA LEU A 262 -13.25 6.01 17.65
C LEU A 262 -13.95 5.86 16.30
N LYS A 263 -13.48 6.55 15.28
CA LYS A 263 -14.02 6.43 13.92
C LYS A 263 -13.75 5.04 13.36
N GLU A 264 -12.49 4.59 13.39
CA GLU A 264 -12.12 3.26 12.89
C GLU A 264 -12.79 2.15 13.69
N PHE A 265 -12.92 2.33 15.01
CA PHE A 265 -13.68 1.43 15.89
C PHE A 265 -15.13 1.33 15.44
N GLY A 266 -15.80 2.47 15.23
CA GLY A 266 -17.17 2.52 14.72
C GLY A 266 -17.29 1.86 13.34
N ASP A 267 -16.42 2.22 12.39
CA ASP A 267 -16.43 1.68 11.03
C ASP A 267 -16.27 0.14 11.01
N VAL A 268 -15.47 -0.42 11.91
CA VAL A 268 -15.32 -1.88 12.00
C VAL A 268 -16.59 -2.52 12.57
N LEU A 269 -17.25 -1.91 13.57
CA LEU A 269 -18.44 -2.46 14.21
C LEU A 269 -19.76 -2.23 13.42
N THR A 270 -19.73 -1.58 12.28
CA THR A 270 -20.92 -1.47 11.40
C THR A 270 -21.36 -2.80 10.80
N GLU A 271 -20.46 -3.77 10.73
CA GLU A 271 -20.70 -5.08 10.12
C GLU A 271 -21.01 -6.13 11.18
N GLN A 272 -22.20 -6.71 11.15
CA GLN A 272 -22.65 -7.72 12.11
C GLN A 272 -21.68 -8.91 12.20
N ASN A 273 -21.16 -9.37 11.08
CA ASN A 273 -20.22 -10.48 11.04
C ASN A 273 -18.98 -10.26 11.93
N ARG A 274 -18.53 -9.00 12.11
CA ARG A 274 -17.36 -8.68 12.96
C ARG A 274 -17.74 -8.70 14.44
N ILE A 275 -18.97 -8.33 14.75
CA ILE A 275 -19.52 -8.45 16.11
C ILE A 275 -19.61 -9.93 16.48
N ASP A 276 -20.16 -10.76 15.59
CA ASP A 276 -20.29 -12.20 15.81
C ASP A 276 -18.91 -12.87 16.02
N ILE A 277 -17.87 -12.40 15.31
CA ILE A 277 -16.49 -12.85 15.50
C ILE A 277 -15.97 -12.47 16.91
N LEU A 278 -16.24 -11.23 17.37
CA LEU A 278 -15.83 -10.80 18.71
C LEU A 278 -16.54 -11.61 19.80
N ASP A 279 -17.84 -11.84 19.64
CA ASP A 279 -18.61 -12.64 20.59
C ASP A 279 -18.07 -14.07 20.67
N LEU A 280 -17.75 -14.67 19.53
CA LEU A 280 -17.12 -15.99 19.50
C LEU A 280 -15.74 -16.01 20.16
N MET A 281 -14.94 -14.93 20.02
CA MET A 281 -13.65 -14.81 20.69
C MET A 281 -13.79 -14.62 22.21
N LEU A 282 -14.87 -13.97 22.66
CA LEU A 282 -15.18 -13.87 24.11
C LEU A 282 -15.52 -15.24 24.71
N GLU A 283 -16.23 -16.10 23.95
CA GLU A 283 -16.61 -17.42 24.41
C GLU A 283 -15.43 -18.41 24.44
N ARG A 284 -14.47 -18.29 23.50
CA ARG A 284 -13.45 -19.30 23.25
C ARG A 284 -12.02 -18.86 23.51
N GLU A 285 -11.82 -17.61 23.90
CA GLU A 285 -10.52 -16.96 24.07
C GLU A 285 -9.69 -16.86 22.78
N GLU A 286 -9.56 -17.97 22.05
CA GLU A 286 -8.81 -18.05 20.78
C GLU A 286 -9.61 -18.85 19.76
N ILE A 287 -9.58 -18.37 18.51
CA ILE A 287 -10.27 -19.01 17.39
C ILE A 287 -9.35 -19.11 16.17
N THR A 288 -9.69 -20.01 15.25
CA THR A 288 -9.04 -20.17 13.94
C THR A 288 -9.99 -19.75 12.81
N ILE A 289 -9.48 -19.56 11.58
CA ILE A 289 -10.32 -19.41 10.39
C ILE A 289 -11.29 -20.60 10.25
N LYS A 290 -10.83 -21.82 10.53
CA LYS A 290 -11.68 -23.02 10.48
C LYS A 290 -12.83 -22.99 11.51
N ASP A 291 -12.64 -22.36 12.64
CA ASP A 291 -13.71 -22.16 13.60
C ASP A 291 -14.77 -21.22 13.06
N LEU A 292 -14.37 -20.13 12.40
CA LEU A 292 -15.29 -19.18 11.74
C LEU A 292 -16.06 -19.84 10.58
N GLU A 293 -15.38 -20.67 9.77
CA GLU A 293 -16.05 -21.45 8.73
C GLU A 293 -17.13 -22.37 9.31
N ARG A 294 -16.80 -23.07 10.39
CA ARG A 294 -17.70 -24.05 11.00
C ARG A 294 -18.83 -23.45 11.82
N LEU A 295 -18.55 -22.38 12.59
CA LEU A 295 -19.47 -21.85 13.61
C LEU A 295 -20.31 -20.67 13.11
N LEU A 296 -19.74 -19.85 12.23
CA LEU A 296 -20.40 -18.70 11.62
C LEU A 296 -20.76 -18.91 10.15
N ASN A 297 -20.48 -20.12 9.64
CA ASN A 297 -20.76 -20.48 8.24
C ASN A 297 -20.11 -19.53 7.21
N PHE A 298 -18.92 -19.02 7.53
CA PHE A 298 -18.15 -18.19 6.61
C PHE A 298 -17.38 -19.04 5.61
N THR A 299 -17.04 -18.42 4.46
CA THR A 299 -15.96 -18.97 3.63
C THR A 299 -14.62 -18.53 4.22
N GLY A 300 -13.55 -19.30 3.95
CA GLY A 300 -12.20 -18.94 4.45
C GLY A 300 -11.78 -17.54 4.02
N SER A 301 -12.14 -17.12 2.80
CA SER A 301 -11.86 -15.76 2.29
C SER A 301 -12.65 -14.68 3.04
N THR A 302 -13.91 -14.93 3.35
CA THR A 302 -14.75 -14.01 4.13
C THR A 302 -14.23 -13.87 5.56
N ALA A 303 -13.90 -14.99 6.20
CA ALA A 303 -13.32 -15.00 7.54
C ALA A 303 -12.01 -14.21 7.58
N TYR A 304 -11.11 -14.47 6.62
CA TYR A 304 -9.83 -13.77 6.50
C TYR A 304 -10.02 -12.26 6.26
N TYR A 305 -10.96 -11.87 5.42
CA TYR A 305 -11.28 -10.46 5.15
C TYR A 305 -11.70 -9.73 6.43
N HIS A 306 -12.67 -10.26 7.17
CA HIS A 306 -13.14 -9.63 8.42
C HIS A 306 -12.03 -9.56 9.47
N LEU A 307 -11.30 -10.65 9.69
CA LEU A 307 -10.16 -10.68 10.61
C LEU A 307 -9.09 -9.66 10.24
N THR A 308 -8.77 -9.52 8.94
CA THR A 308 -7.78 -8.54 8.47
C THR A 308 -8.20 -7.12 8.78
N MET A 309 -9.48 -6.78 8.62
CA MET A 309 -10.00 -5.45 8.96
C MET A 309 -9.90 -5.17 10.47
N MET A 310 -10.20 -6.18 11.30
CA MET A 310 -10.10 -6.06 12.76
C MET A 310 -8.65 -6.00 13.26
N MET A 311 -7.75 -6.77 12.64
CA MET A 311 -6.31 -6.71 12.92
C MET A 311 -5.71 -5.36 12.54
N ARG A 312 -6.14 -4.78 11.42
CA ARG A 312 -5.65 -3.49 10.94
C ARG A 312 -5.77 -2.38 11.98
N ILE A 313 -6.87 -2.38 12.74
CA ILE A 313 -7.11 -1.43 13.84
C ILE A 313 -6.66 -1.97 15.21
N ARG A 314 -6.00 -3.14 15.24
CA ARG A 314 -5.52 -3.83 16.46
C ARG A 314 -6.61 -4.30 17.43
N MET A 315 -7.85 -4.38 17.00
CA MET A 315 -8.94 -4.95 17.80
C MET A 315 -8.72 -6.44 18.10
N VAL A 316 -8.03 -7.13 17.17
CA VAL A 316 -7.68 -8.55 17.24
C VAL A 316 -6.17 -8.70 17.16
N LYS A 317 -5.61 -9.56 17.99
CA LYS A 317 -4.21 -10.00 17.98
C LYS A 317 -4.10 -11.44 17.46
N THR A 318 -2.92 -11.81 16.98
CA THR A 318 -2.66 -13.16 16.46
C THR A 318 -1.47 -13.78 17.15
N ARG A 319 -1.46 -15.11 17.25
CA ARG A 319 -0.29 -15.90 17.56
C ARG A 319 -0.22 -17.16 16.70
N ASN A 320 0.97 -17.66 16.44
CA ASN A 320 1.17 -18.89 15.71
C ASN A 320 1.27 -20.09 16.65
N GLN A 321 0.55 -21.15 16.32
CA GLN A 321 0.67 -22.46 16.96
C GLN A 321 1.00 -23.51 15.88
N GLY A 322 2.28 -23.74 15.66
CA GLY A 322 2.72 -24.56 14.54
C GLY A 322 2.33 -23.94 13.19
N ARG A 323 1.52 -24.65 12.42
CA ARG A 323 0.99 -24.18 11.11
C ARG A 323 -0.35 -23.43 11.23
N THR A 324 -0.87 -23.24 12.41
CA THR A 324 -2.19 -22.65 12.65
C THR A 324 -2.01 -21.27 13.24
N VAL A 325 -2.72 -20.30 12.67
CA VAL A 325 -2.85 -18.94 13.22
C VAL A 325 -4.05 -18.92 14.15
N LEU A 326 -3.84 -18.49 15.38
CA LEU A 326 -4.86 -18.27 16.39
C LEU A 326 -5.12 -16.77 16.49
N TYR A 327 -6.40 -16.42 16.60
CA TYR A 327 -6.88 -15.05 16.69
C TYR A 327 -7.57 -14.86 18.05
N SER A 328 -7.31 -13.76 18.72
CA SER A 328 -7.89 -13.42 20.02
C SER A 328 -8.13 -11.91 20.16
N ILE A 329 -8.99 -11.54 21.09
CA ILE A 329 -9.24 -10.13 21.42
C ILE A 329 -7.97 -9.47 21.94
N ASN A 330 -7.72 -8.25 21.51
CA ASN A 330 -6.69 -7.39 22.09
C ASN A 330 -7.30 -6.54 23.21
N GLU A 331 -7.26 -7.05 24.44
CA GLU A 331 -7.82 -6.39 25.62
C GLU A 331 -7.33 -4.95 25.78
N LYS A 332 -6.03 -4.70 25.57
CA LYS A 332 -5.44 -3.34 25.66
C LYS A 332 -6.08 -2.34 24.69
N TYR A 333 -6.53 -2.81 23.54
CA TYR A 333 -7.24 -1.96 22.58
C TYR A 333 -8.61 -1.55 23.13
N PHE A 334 -9.36 -2.48 23.71
CA PHE A 334 -10.68 -2.21 24.30
C PHE A 334 -10.59 -1.38 25.57
N ASP A 335 -9.57 -1.57 26.40
CA ASP A 335 -9.28 -0.72 27.57
C ASP A 335 -9.08 0.74 27.12
N ALA A 336 -8.25 0.96 26.10
CA ALA A 336 -8.00 2.30 25.55
C ALA A 336 -9.26 2.93 24.93
N ILE A 337 -10.09 2.16 24.20
CA ILE A 337 -11.39 2.62 23.70
C ILE A 337 -12.31 3.02 24.85
N SER A 338 -12.39 2.20 25.90
CA SER A 338 -13.20 2.46 27.08
C SER A 338 -12.77 3.77 27.77
N GLU A 339 -11.46 4.01 27.88
CA GLU A 339 -10.94 5.27 28.43
C GLU A 339 -11.33 6.48 27.57
N ILE A 340 -11.24 6.37 26.25
CA ILE A 340 -11.66 7.45 25.33
C ILE A 340 -13.16 7.71 25.47
N LEU A 341 -14.00 6.66 25.48
CA LEU A 341 -15.45 6.78 25.61
C LEU A 341 -15.86 7.38 26.94
N SER A 342 -15.12 7.09 28.04
CA SER A 342 -15.37 7.65 29.34
C SER A 342 -15.33 9.18 29.42
N LYS A 343 -14.56 9.82 28.50
CA LYS A 343 -14.50 11.29 28.38
C LYS A 343 -15.84 11.90 27.95
N TYR A 344 -16.66 11.14 27.23
CA TYR A 344 -17.99 11.58 26.77
C TYR A 344 -19.09 11.29 27.79
N SER A 345 -18.85 10.42 28.78
CA SER A 345 -19.80 10.10 29.83
C SER A 345 -19.70 11.01 31.09
N LYS A 346 -18.58 11.75 31.22
CA LYS A 346 -18.41 12.72 32.33
C LYS A 346 -19.18 14.00 32.04
N LYS A 347 -20.47 13.99 32.35
CA LYS A 347 -21.35 15.14 32.25
C LYS A 347 -21.40 16.00 33.53
N ASP A 348 -20.59 15.78 34.53
CA ASP A 348 -20.61 16.53 35.79
C ASP A 348 -19.20 17.01 36.16
N GLN A 349 -18.80 18.14 35.57
CA GLN A 349 -17.89 19.13 36.15
C GLN A 349 -17.90 20.41 35.28
N ILE A 350 -19.00 21.18 35.38
CA ILE A 350 -18.99 22.63 35.13
C ILE A 350 -19.68 23.27 36.36
#